data_5d71430faa3cf455e797573d20d4c720
#
_entry.id   5d71430faa3cf455e797573d20d4c720
#
_cell.length_a   1.000
_cell.length_b   1.000
_cell.length_c   1.000
_cell.angle_alpha   90.00
_cell.angle_beta   90.00
_cell.angle_gamma   90.00
#
_symmetry.space_group_name_H-M   'P 1'
#
loop_
_entity.id
_entity.type
_entity.pdbx_description
1 polymer ?
#
loop_
_entity_poly.entity_id
_entity_poly.type
_entity_poly.pdbx_seq_one_letter_code
_entity_poly.pdbx_strand_id
1 'polypeptide(L)'
;MTLYLENRTELSAEYDEEEDILYAWVGEPRPAVTYETDDGHLVRLDPETHEFLGVTILDFRARWAGRPIEIRWEVESRPDGERTEQRVLQPA
;
A
#
# COMPACT_ATOMS: atom_id res chain seq x y z
N MET A 1 -15.55 2.18 2.05
CA MET A 1 -14.36 1.38 2.37
C MET A 1 -13.24 2.28 2.85
N THR A 2 -12.63 1.96 3.96
CA THR A 2 -11.53 2.75 4.51
C THR A 2 -10.30 1.87 4.71
N LEU A 3 -9.16 2.33 4.25
CA LEU A 3 -7.88 1.66 4.42
C LEU A 3 -7.01 2.44 5.40
N TYR A 4 -6.23 1.73 6.18
CA TYR A 4 -5.35 2.31 7.19
C TYR A 4 -3.95 1.72 7.09
N LEU A 5 -2.95 2.52 7.38
CA LEU A 5 -1.64 1.99 7.74
C LEU A 5 -1.72 1.34 9.13
N GLU A 6 -0.74 0.53 9.45
CA GLU A 6 -0.67 -0.17 10.73
C GLU A 6 -0.73 0.78 11.93
N ASN A 7 -0.18 1.98 11.80
CA ASN A 7 -0.23 3.03 12.83
C ASN A 7 -1.55 3.79 12.87
N ARG A 8 -2.59 3.31 12.16
CA ARG A 8 -3.92 3.89 12.06
C ARG A 8 -4.02 5.17 11.23
N THR A 9 -3.02 5.52 10.46
CA THR A 9 -3.14 6.61 9.48
C THR A 9 -4.14 6.20 8.41
N GLU A 10 -5.18 7.00 8.23
CA GLU A 10 -6.20 6.77 7.21
C GLU A 10 -5.68 7.13 5.84
N LEU A 11 -5.96 6.28 4.86
CA LEU A 11 -5.56 6.51 3.48
C LEU A 11 -6.70 7.11 2.67
N SER A 12 -6.36 8.02 1.76
CA SER A 12 -7.28 8.38 0.69
C SER A 12 -7.33 7.24 -0.32
N ALA A 13 -8.48 7.00 -0.92
CA ALA A 13 -8.63 5.89 -1.86
C ALA A 13 -9.55 6.26 -3.02
N GLU A 14 -9.24 5.72 -4.19
CA GLU A 14 -10.06 5.85 -5.39
C GLU A 14 -10.09 4.50 -6.10
N TYR A 15 -11.30 4.06 -6.49
CA TYR A 15 -11.48 2.78 -7.15
C TYR A 15 -11.89 2.99 -8.60
N ASP A 16 -11.16 2.35 -9.52
CA ASP A 16 -11.46 2.31 -10.94
C ASP A 16 -12.23 1.03 -11.25
N GLU A 17 -13.53 1.14 -11.46
CA GLU A 17 -14.40 0.00 -11.72
C GLU A 17 -14.10 -0.71 -13.03
N GLU A 18 -13.73 0.02 -14.08
CA GLU A 18 -13.47 -0.57 -15.40
C GLU A 18 -12.23 -1.46 -15.37
N GLU A 19 -11.18 -1.02 -14.71
CA GLU A 19 -9.91 -1.74 -14.65
C GLU A 19 -9.79 -2.64 -13.43
N ASP A 20 -10.71 -2.55 -12.49
CA ASP A 20 -10.66 -3.24 -11.20
C ASP A 20 -9.37 -2.95 -10.43
N ILE A 21 -9.05 -1.65 -10.33
CA ILE A 21 -7.85 -1.18 -9.65
C ILE A 21 -8.23 -0.26 -8.50
N LEU A 22 -7.70 -0.52 -7.31
CA LEU A 22 -7.83 0.38 -6.18
C LEU A 22 -6.52 1.12 -5.96
N TYR A 23 -6.62 2.45 -5.93
CA TYR A 23 -5.50 3.33 -5.59
C TYR A 23 -5.70 3.85 -4.18
N ALA A 24 -4.66 3.81 -3.35
CA ALA A 24 -4.70 4.37 -2.01
C ALA A 24 -3.40 5.12 -1.73
N TRP A 25 -3.49 6.26 -1.01
CA TRP A 25 -2.32 7.10 -0.79
C TRP A 25 -2.43 7.92 0.48
N VAL A 26 -1.31 8.48 0.93
CA VAL A 26 -1.21 9.37 2.08
C VAL A 26 -0.76 10.74 1.62
N GLY A 27 -1.48 11.78 2.04
CA GLY A 27 -1.10 13.15 1.78
C GLY A 27 -1.16 13.56 0.31
N GLU A 28 -0.39 14.56 -0.05
CA GLU A 28 -0.32 15.05 -1.43
C GLU A 28 0.63 14.20 -2.28
N PRO A 29 0.37 14.10 -3.60
CA PRO A 29 1.27 13.40 -4.50
C PRO A 29 2.68 13.98 -4.44
N ARG A 30 3.68 13.11 -4.41
CA ARG A 30 5.10 13.50 -4.48
C ARG A 30 5.91 12.38 -5.14
N PRO A 31 7.15 12.68 -5.58
CA PRO A 31 7.99 11.68 -6.22
C PRO A 31 8.14 10.43 -5.34
N ALA A 32 8.07 9.27 -5.96
CA ALA A 32 8.13 7.99 -5.26
C ALA A 32 8.88 6.96 -6.10
N VAL A 33 9.45 5.98 -5.41
CA VAL A 33 9.94 4.75 -6.03
C VAL A 33 8.85 3.71 -5.88
N THR A 34 8.51 3.02 -6.96
CA THR A 34 7.50 1.96 -6.95
C THR A 34 8.17 0.61 -7.03
N TYR A 35 7.73 -0.33 -6.21
CA TYR A 35 8.13 -1.71 -6.35
C TYR A 35 6.94 -2.65 -6.13
N GLU A 36 7.06 -3.83 -6.74
CA GLU A 36 6.02 -4.85 -6.66
C GLU A 36 6.24 -5.73 -5.45
N THR A 37 5.16 -5.98 -4.69
CA THR A 37 5.21 -6.94 -3.59
C THR A 37 5.15 -8.36 -4.12
N ASP A 38 5.45 -9.34 -3.27
CA ASP A 38 5.38 -10.76 -3.65
C ASP A 38 3.97 -11.15 -4.13
N ASP A 39 2.94 -10.47 -3.61
CA ASP A 39 1.55 -10.73 -3.99
C ASP A 39 1.10 -9.95 -5.22
N GLY A 40 1.98 -9.19 -5.86
CA GLY A 40 1.68 -8.46 -7.08
C GLY A 40 1.02 -7.10 -6.87
N HIS A 41 1.16 -6.51 -5.70
CA HIS A 41 0.71 -5.13 -5.45
C HIS A 41 1.86 -4.15 -5.70
N LEU A 42 1.51 -2.92 -6.07
CA LEU A 42 2.50 -1.89 -6.34
C LEU A 42 2.54 -0.92 -5.17
N VAL A 43 3.65 -0.91 -4.43
CA VAL A 43 3.84 -0.03 -3.28
C VAL A 43 4.76 1.12 -3.67
N ARG A 44 4.36 2.34 -3.30
CA ARG A 44 5.11 3.55 -3.59
C ARG A 44 5.71 4.09 -2.30
N LEU A 45 7.01 4.30 -2.30
CA LEU A 45 7.75 4.78 -1.15
C LEU A 45 8.55 6.04 -1.49
N ASP A 46 8.80 6.86 -0.47
CA ASP A 46 9.71 7.98 -0.60
C ASP A 46 11.12 7.45 -0.95
N PRO A 47 11.78 8.00 -1.98
CA PRO A 47 13.07 7.48 -2.42
C PRO A 47 14.20 7.65 -1.39
N GLU A 48 14.07 8.58 -0.45
CA GLU A 48 15.10 8.83 0.55
C GLU A 48 14.79 8.19 1.89
N THR A 49 13.55 8.33 2.36
CA THR A 49 13.16 7.89 3.71
C THR A 49 12.54 6.50 3.74
N HIS A 50 12.11 5.98 2.56
CA HIS A 50 11.34 4.76 2.42
C HIS A 50 9.97 4.83 3.11
N GLU A 51 9.50 6.05 3.39
CA GLU A 51 8.18 6.25 3.96
C GLU A 51 7.10 5.85 2.95
N PHE A 52 6.04 5.19 3.44
CA PHE A 52 4.91 4.79 2.59
C PHE A 52 4.19 6.01 2.03
N LEU A 53 3.98 6.02 0.73
CA LEU A 53 3.25 7.08 0.03
C LEU A 53 1.96 6.60 -0.60
N GLY A 54 1.90 5.36 -1.05
CA GLY A 54 0.71 4.84 -1.68
C GLY A 54 0.82 3.38 -2.09
N VAL A 55 -0.32 2.80 -2.49
CA VAL A 55 -0.37 1.44 -2.99
C VAL A 55 -1.39 1.37 -4.12
N THR A 56 -1.08 0.57 -5.14
CA THR A 56 -2.00 0.24 -6.22
C THR A 56 -2.31 -1.24 -6.14
N ILE A 57 -3.59 -1.57 -6.01
CA ILE A 57 -4.05 -2.95 -5.87
C ILE A 57 -4.74 -3.34 -7.17
N LEU A 58 -4.11 -4.24 -7.93
CA LEU A 58 -4.65 -4.76 -9.18
C LEU A 58 -5.63 -5.90 -8.90
N ASP A 59 -6.62 -6.06 -9.78
CA ASP A 59 -7.66 -7.11 -9.65
C ASP A 59 -8.31 -7.07 -8.26
N PHE A 60 -8.69 -5.87 -7.82
CA PHE A 60 -9.13 -5.64 -6.46
C PHE A 60 -10.34 -6.50 -6.06
N ARG A 61 -11.41 -6.48 -6.84
CA ARG A 61 -12.60 -7.29 -6.54
C ARG A 61 -12.33 -8.78 -6.61
N ALA A 62 -11.57 -9.18 -7.64
CA ALA A 62 -11.27 -10.58 -7.84
C ALA A 62 -10.48 -11.16 -6.67
N ARG A 63 -9.63 -10.36 -6.04
CA ARG A 63 -8.74 -10.83 -4.97
C ARG A 63 -9.33 -10.65 -3.57
N TRP A 64 -10.10 -9.58 -3.35
CA TRP A 64 -10.47 -9.15 -2.01
C TRP A 64 -11.97 -9.10 -1.72
N ALA A 65 -12.84 -9.39 -2.70
CA ALA A 65 -14.28 -9.36 -2.47
C ALA A 65 -14.68 -10.24 -1.29
N GLY A 66 -15.37 -9.66 -0.32
CA GLY A 66 -15.84 -10.37 0.87
C GLY A 66 -14.76 -10.73 1.88
N ARG A 67 -13.54 -10.19 1.75
CA ARG A 67 -12.44 -10.46 2.66
C ARG A 67 -11.81 -9.17 3.17
N PRO A 68 -11.28 -9.15 4.40
CA PRO A 68 -10.49 -8.03 4.88
C PRO A 68 -9.23 -7.88 4.04
N ILE A 69 -8.84 -6.63 3.77
CA ILE A 69 -7.63 -6.35 3.01
C ILE A 69 -6.44 -6.33 3.96
N GLU A 70 -5.39 -7.05 3.59
CA GLU A 70 -4.11 -6.98 4.28
C GLU A 70 -3.00 -7.10 3.24
N ILE A 71 -2.20 -6.04 3.10
CA ILE A 71 -1.09 -5.99 2.17
C ILE A 71 0.17 -5.73 2.98
N ARG A 72 1.18 -6.57 2.78
CA ARG A 72 2.44 -6.50 3.53
C ARG A 72 3.61 -6.31 2.59
N TRP A 73 4.62 -5.61 3.08
CA TRP A 73 5.91 -5.49 2.40
C TRP A 73 6.98 -5.22 3.45
N GLU A 74 8.23 -5.51 3.08
CA GLU A 74 9.37 -5.23 3.93
C GLU A 74 10.15 -4.03 3.41
N VAL A 75 10.61 -3.20 4.33
CA VAL A 75 11.40 -2.02 4.02
C VAL A 75 12.72 -2.10 4.78
N GLU A 76 13.82 -1.84 4.07
CA GLU A 76 15.12 -1.68 4.71
C GLU A 76 15.15 -0.31 5.36
N SER A 77 15.09 -0.28 6.71
CA SER A 77 14.92 0.95 7.47
C SER A 77 16.21 1.48 8.10
N ARG A 78 17.32 0.73 8.01
CA ARG A 78 18.60 1.08 8.62
C ARG A 78 19.77 0.73 7.73
N PRO A 79 20.91 1.46 7.89
CA PRO A 79 22.12 1.15 7.13
C PRO A 79 22.70 -0.24 7.40
N ASP A 80 22.37 -0.86 8.53
CA ASP A 80 22.83 -2.21 8.87
C ASP A 80 22.02 -3.33 8.18
N GLY A 81 21.04 -2.97 7.35
CA GLY A 81 20.22 -3.93 6.65
C GLY A 81 19.01 -4.42 7.42
N GLU A 82 18.71 -3.85 8.58
CA GLU A 82 17.51 -4.22 9.33
C GLU A 82 16.26 -3.91 8.51
N ARG A 83 15.36 -4.88 8.44
CA ARG A 83 14.10 -4.76 7.70
C ARG A 83 12.92 -4.65 8.65
N THR A 84 11.98 -3.80 8.28
CA THR A 84 10.73 -3.63 9.02
C THR A 84 9.59 -4.00 8.10
N GLU A 85 8.67 -4.84 8.59
CA GLU A 85 7.44 -5.16 7.88
C GLU A 85 6.44 -4.03 8.06
N GLN A 86 5.81 -3.61 6.96
CA GLN A 86 4.74 -2.63 6.98
C GLN A 86 3.48 -3.24 6.38
N ARG A 87 2.32 -2.72 6.76
CA ARG A 87 1.03 -3.23 6.29
C ARG A 87 0.03 -2.12 6.03
N VAL A 88 -0.82 -2.38 5.02
CA VAL A 88 -2.06 -1.63 4.80
C VAL A 88 -3.21 -2.58 5.12
N LEU A 89 -4.18 -2.09 5.87
CA LEU A 89 -5.28 -2.89 6.38
C LEU A 89 -6.62 -2.26 6.05
N GLN A 90 -7.60 -3.11 5.76
CA GLN A 90 -9.01 -2.75 5.87
C GLN A 90 -9.59 -3.59 6.99
N PRO A 91 -9.92 -3.00 8.13
CA PRO A 91 -10.54 -3.76 9.22
C PRO A 91 -11.86 -4.38 8.79
N ALA A 92 -12.12 -5.55 9.24
CA ALA A 92 -13.37 -6.24 8.98
C ALA A 92 -14.57 -5.57 9.67
#